data_d25acf01164c3173f44548980bfb36bd
#
_entry.id   d25acf01164c3173f44548980bfb36bd
#
_cell.length_a   1.000
_cell.length_b   1.000
_cell.length_c   1.000
_cell.angle_alpha   90.00
_cell.angle_beta   90.00
_cell.angle_gamma   90.00
#
_symmetry.space_group_name_H-M   'P 1'
#
loop_
_entity.id
_entity.type
_entity.pdbx_description
1 polymer ?
#
loop_
_entity_poly.entity_id
_entity_poly.type
_entity_poly.pdbx_seq_one_letter_code
_entity_poly.pdbx_strand_id
1 'polypeptide(L)'
;MSAQSVVPRFTVITLGVAEMRRSIAFYASLGFARKFQATGEAVAFFDTGGTVLALYPWDALAHDAGVPDAPRPQAFRGVTLAWNCRSEAEVDAALASAVEKGTNLLKSGQQTDYGGYSGYFADRTVTSGRW
;
A
#
# COMPACT_ATOMS: atom_id res chain seq x y z
N MET A 1 -8.74 38.45 -13.93
CA MET A 1 -7.94 37.26 -13.82
C MET A 1 -8.83 36.04 -13.71
N SER A 2 -8.68 35.11 -14.60
CA SER A 2 -9.53 33.92 -14.56
C SER A 2 -8.96 32.87 -13.60
N ALA A 3 -9.83 32.24 -12.86
CA ALA A 3 -9.46 31.15 -11.99
C ALA A 3 -9.19 29.91 -12.85
N GLN A 4 -8.13 29.19 -12.51
CA GLN A 4 -7.84 27.94 -13.19
C GLN A 4 -8.71 26.82 -12.61
N SER A 5 -9.26 26.01 -13.49
CA SER A 5 -9.98 24.82 -13.07
C SER A 5 -8.98 23.78 -12.58
N VAL A 6 -9.29 23.18 -11.45
CA VAL A 6 -8.50 22.09 -10.90
C VAL A 6 -9.32 20.82 -11.03
N VAL A 7 -8.76 19.82 -11.73
CA VAL A 7 -9.42 18.53 -11.86
C VAL A 7 -8.98 17.68 -10.64
N PRO A 8 -9.92 17.37 -9.74
CA PRO A 8 -9.57 16.58 -8.56
C PRO A 8 -9.24 15.13 -8.96
N ARG A 9 -8.08 14.65 -8.51
CA ARG A 9 -7.67 13.26 -8.74
C ARG A 9 -6.51 12.89 -7.83
N PHE A 10 -6.47 11.63 -7.45
CA PHE A 10 -5.34 11.09 -6.72
C PHE A 10 -4.52 10.23 -7.67
N THR A 11 -3.28 10.62 -7.91
CA THR A 11 -2.38 9.90 -8.82
C THR A 11 -1.31 9.10 -8.09
N VAL A 12 -1.01 9.47 -6.85
CA VAL A 12 -0.01 8.80 -6.03
C VAL A 12 -0.56 8.62 -4.62
N ILE A 13 -0.40 7.42 -4.09
CA ILE A 13 -0.66 7.14 -2.67
C ILE A 13 0.70 6.88 -2.04
N THR A 14 1.07 7.66 -1.04
CA THR A 14 2.36 7.51 -0.37
C THR A 14 2.18 6.92 1.00
N LEU A 15 2.93 5.86 1.29
CA LEU A 15 2.94 5.22 2.60
C LEU A 15 4.26 5.49 3.29
N GLY A 16 4.21 5.96 4.53
CA GLY A 16 5.37 6.02 5.39
C GLY A 16 5.65 4.64 5.95
N VAL A 17 6.89 4.16 5.81
CA VAL A 17 7.26 2.82 6.24
C VAL A 17 8.46 2.86 7.19
N ALA A 18 8.57 1.83 8.02
CA ALA A 18 9.65 1.75 9.00
C ALA A 18 10.98 1.35 8.36
N GLU A 19 10.95 0.43 7.41
CA GLU A 19 12.16 -0.12 6.78
C GLU A 19 11.96 -0.21 5.27
N MET A 20 12.61 0.71 4.55
CA MET A 20 12.46 0.81 3.11
C MET A 20 12.82 -0.47 2.36
N ARG A 21 13.98 -1.05 2.67
CA ARG A 21 14.44 -2.25 1.97
C ARG A 21 13.43 -3.38 2.05
N ARG A 22 12.87 -3.60 3.23
CA ARG A 22 11.90 -4.67 3.47
C ARG A 22 10.58 -4.37 2.74
N SER A 23 10.13 -3.12 2.80
CA SER A 23 8.90 -2.72 2.13
C SER A 23 9.03 -2.83 0.62
N ILE A 24 10.14 -2.38 0.06
CA ILE A 24 10.41 -2.49 -1.38
C ILE A 24 10.39 -3.97 -1.81
N ALA A 25 11.08 -4.83 -1.07
CA ALA A 25 11.13 -6.24 -1.38
C ALA A 25 9.74 -6.88 -1.31
N PHE A 26 8.94 -6.49 -0.33
CA PHE A 26 7.60 -7.03 -0.16
C PHE A 26 6.71 -6.70 -1.36
N TYR A 27 6.61 -5.42 -1.73
CA TYR A 27 5.74 -5.03 -2.84
C TYR A 27 6.22 -5.58 -4.17
N ALA A 28 7.53 -5.64 -4.39
CA ALA A 28 8.08 -6.28 -5.57
C ALA A 28 7.72 -7.77 -5.63
N SER A 29 7.74 -8.45 -4.49
CA SER A 29 7.45 -9.88 -4.42
C SER A 29 5.98 -10.18 -4.70
N LEU A 30 5.09 -9.22 -4.49
CA LEU A 30 3.67 -9.37 -4.84
C LEU A 30 3.42 -9.24 -6.35
N GLY A 31 4.41 -8.77 -7.10
CA GLY A 31 4.32 -8.63 -8.54
C GLY A 31 4.18 -7.20 -9.05
N PHE A 32 4.17 -6.21 -8.18
CA PHE A 32 4.10 -4.83 -8.61
C PHE A 32 5.44 -4.40 -9.21
N ALA A 33 5.39 -3.72 -10.36
CA ALA A 33 6.60 -3.28 -11.05
C ALA A 33 7.10 -1.98 -10.44
N ARG A 34 8.37 -1.99 -10.01
CA ARG A 34 8.99 -0.79 -9.48
C ARG A 34 9.42 0.12 -10.61
N LYS A 35 9.08 1.41 -10.46
CA LYS A 35 9.47 2.46 -11.42
C LYS A 35 10.65 3.27 -10.84
N PHE A 36 11.44 3.88 -11.72
CA PHE A 36 12.50 4.81 -11.32
C PHE A 36 13.45 4.23 -10.26
N GLN A 37 14.06 3.10 -10.56
CA GLN A 37 14.90 2.39 -9.60
C GLN A 37 16.14 3.17 -9.14
N ALA A 38 16.51 4.23 -9.86
CA ALA A 38 17.64 5.07 -9.49
C ALA A 38 17.48 5.78 -8.14
N THR A 39 16.25 5.87 -7.61
CA THR A 39 16.00 6.49 -6.31
C THR A 39 16.49 5.65 -5.14
N GLY A 40 16.84 4.38 -5.37
CA GLY A 40 17.36 3.52 -4.33
C GLY A 40 16.38 3.32 -3.19
N GLU A 41 16.81 3.58 -1.96
CA GLU A 41 15.98 3.42 -0.76
C GLU A 41 15.43 4.76 -0.24
N ALA A 42 15.67 5.86 -0.94
CA ALA A 42 15.17 7.16 -0.51
C ALA A 42 13.66 7.27 -0.71
N VAL A 43 13.18 6.79 -1.84
CA VAL A 43 11.75 6.70 -2.15
C VAL A 43 11.58 5.60 -3.20
N ALA A 44 10.47 4.88 -3.14
CA ALA A 44 10.21 3.84 -4.13
C ALA A 44 8.81 4.03 -4.71
N PHE A 45 8.69 3.86 -6.01
CA PHE A 45 7.43 3.99 -6.73
C PHE A 45 7.07 2.67 -7.39
N PHE A 46 5.83 2.25 -7.27
CA PHE A 46 5.31 1.03 -7.90
C PHE A 46 4.12 1.35 -8.76
N ASP A 47 4.10 0.77 -9.96
CA ASP A 47 2.95 0.84 -10.83
C ASP A 47 1.89 -0.13 -10.30
N THR A 48 0.69 0.38 -10.07
CA THR A 48 -0.40 -0.44 -9.54
C THR A 48 -1.60 -0.49 -10.48
N GLY A 49 -1.39 -0.16 -11.76
CA GLY A 49 -2.43 -0.28 -12.78
C GLY A 49 -3.32 0.94 -12.91
N GLY A 50 -2.81 2.12 -12.59
CA GLY A 50 -3.57 3.36 -12.74
C GLY A 50 -3.18 4.41 -11.74
N THR A 51 -2.93 4.01 -10.52
CA THR A 51 -2.39 4.86 -9.46
C THR A 51 -0.97 4.37 -9.18
N VAL A 52 -0.13 5.24 -8.68
CA VAL A 52 1.23 4.89 -8.26
C VAL A 52 1.24 4.75 -6.75
N LEU A 53 1.82 3.67 -6.26
CA LEU A 53 2.09 3.51 -4.84
C LEU A 53 3.51 3.98 -4.58
N ALA A 54 3.69 4.92 -3.66
CA ALA A 54 5.01 5.40 -3.26
C ALA A 54 5.29 4.95 -1.82
N LEU A 55 6.51 4.50 -1.59
CA LEU A 55 6.99 4.16 -0.26
C LEU A 55 8.04 5.19 0.15
N TYR A 56 7.92 5.70 1.36
CA TYR A 56 8.80 6.74 1.86
C TYR A 56 9.15 6.42 3.32
N PRO A 57 10.37 6.66 3.77
CA PRO A 57 10.67 6.46 5.20
C PRO A 57 9.74 7.31 6.03
N TRP A 58 9.21 6.74 7.12
CA TRP A 58 8.22 7.43 7.95
C TRP A 58 8.67 8.83 8.33
N ASP A 59 9.89 8.96 8.86
CA ASP A 59 10.37 10.24 9.34
C ASP A 59 10.51 11.25 8.21
N ALA A 60 10.95 10.80 7.05
CA ALA A 60 11.08 11.66 5.87
C ALA A 60 9.72 12.14 5.39
N LEU A 61 8.73 11.26 5.37
CA LEU A 61 7.37 11.63 4.98
C LEU A 61 6.76 12.61 5.96
N ALA A 62 6.92 12.37 7.25
CA ALA A 62 6.40 13.26 8.28
C ALA A 62 7.03 14.65 8.17
N HIS A 63 8.33 14.70 7.94
CA HIS A 63 9.03 15.95 7.74
C HIS A 63 8.52 16.68 6.49
N ASP A 64 8.38 15.94 5.39
CA ASP A 64 7.92 16.50 4.12
C ASP A 64 6.50 17.06 4.24
N ALA A 65 5.66 16.41 5.02
CA ALA A 65 4.26 16.83 5.24
C ALA A 65 4.14 17.98 6.27
N GLY A 66 5.23 18.41 6.88
CA GLY A 66 5.20 19.48 7.86
C GLY A 66 4.82 19.04 9.26
N VAL A 67 4.92 17.76 9.58
CA VAL A 67 4.60 17.21 10.91
C VAL A 67 5.75 16.32 11.41
N PRO A 68 6.97 16.90 11.56
CA PRO A 68 8.17 16.09 11.82
C PRO A 68 8.12 15.29 13.12
N ASP A 69 7.29 15.71 14.07
CA ASP A 69 7.20 15.02 15.37
C ASP A 69 6.02 14.03 15.42
N ALA A 70 5.38 13.76 14.30
CA ALA A 70 4.26 12.81 14.27
C ALA A 70 4.74 11.42 14.68
N PRO A 71 4.09 10.78 15.65
CA PRO A 71 4.50 9.45 16.09
C PRO A 71 4.15 8.40 15.04
N ARG A 72 4.96 7.34 14.98
CA ARG A 72 4.65 6.21 14.12
C ARG A 72 3.40 5.51 14.65
N PRO A 73 2.52 5.02 13.75
CA PRO A 73 1.32 4.33 14.21
C PRO A 73 1.68 3.01 14.89
N GLN A 74 1.00 2.72 16.00
CA GLN A 74 1.19 1.50 16.78
C GLN A 74 0.11 0.48 16.46
N ALA A 75 -0.95 0.89 15.79
CA ALA A 75 -2.10 0.07 15.47
C ALA A 75 -2.60 0.40 14.07
N PHE A 76 -3.74 -0.17 13.71
CA PHE A 76 -4.35 0.09 12.41
C PHE A 76 -4.43 1.60 12.16
N ARG A 77 -3.86 2.05 11.05
CA ARG A 77 -3.78 3.48 10.74
C ARG A 77 -5.02 4.06 10.05
N GLY A 78 -6.04 3.22 9.83
CA GLY A 78 -7.29 3.69 9.24
C GLY A 78 -7.29 3.74 7.71
N VAL A 79 -6.35 3.07 7.07
CA VAL A 79 -6.25 3.02 5.62
C VAL A 79 -6.18 1.58 5.16
N THR A 80 -6.99 1.25 4.16
CA THR A 80 -6.85 -0.02 3.44
C THR A 80 -6.69 0.29 1.96
N LEU A 81 -5.86 -0.50 1.30
CA LEU A 81 -5.68 -0.41 -0.14
C LEU A 81 -6.37 -1.61 -0.76
N ALA A 82 -7.16 -1.39 -1.78
CA ALA A 82 -7.93 -2.46 -2.40
C ALA A 82 -7.23 -2.96 -3.66
N TRP A 83 -7.03 -4.26 -3.70
CA TRP A 83 -6.55 -4.97 -4.88
C TRP A 83 -7.74 -5.75 -5.42
N ASN A 84 -8.38 -5.21 -6.45
CA ASN A 84 -9.56 -5.82 -7.03
C ASN A 84 -9.20 -6.95 -7.97
N CYS A 85 -9.78 -8.11 -7.73
CA CYS A 85 -9.56 -9.31 -8.52
C CYS A 85 -10.77 -9.59 -9.41
N ARG A 86 -10.59 -10.50 -10.36
CA ARG A 86 -11.63 -10.83 -11.35
C ARG A 86 -12.54 -11.95 -10.90
N SER A 87 -12.14 -12.71 -9.89
CA SER A 87 -12.89 -13.87 -9.43
C SER A 87 -12.59 -14.17 -7.97
N GLU A 88 -13.43 -14.96 -7.34
CA GLU A 88 -13.19 -15.41 -5.98
C GLU A 88 -11.91 -16.24 -5.88
N ALA A 89 -11.65 -17.08 -6.89
CA ALA A 89 -10.43 -17.87 -6.94
C ALA A 89 -9.19 -16.98 -6.99
N GLU A 90 -9.24 -15.86 -7.71
CA GLU A 90 -8.14 -14.93 -7.79
C GLU A 90 -7.91 -14.20 -6.46
N VAL A 91 -8.99 -13.87 -5.74
CA VAL A 91 -8.89 -13.31 -4.40
C VAL A 91 -8.17 -14.29 -3.47
N ASP A 92 -8.61 -15.56 -3.47
CA ASP A 92 -8.00 -16.56 -2.61
C ASP A 92 -6.53 -16.79 -2.97
N ALA A 93 -6.18 -16.76 -4.25
CA ALA A 93 -4.81 -16.93 -4.71
C ALA A 93 -3.93 -15.74 -4.27
N ALA A 94 -4.47 -14.53 -4.35
CA ALA A 94 -3.74 -13.33 -3.92
C ALA A 94 -3.47 -13.37 -2.42
N LEU A 95 -4.46 -13.77 -1.63
CA LEU A 95 -4.29 -13.90 -0.18
C LEU A 95 -3.27 -14.98 0.18
N ALA A 96 -3.32 -16.12 -0.49
CA ALA A 96 -2.36 -17.21 -0.26
C ALA A 96 -0.95 -16.77 -0.61
N SER A 97 -0.78 -16.06 -1.72
CA SER A 97 0.52 -15.54 -2.12
C SER A 97 1.08 -14.55 -1.09
N ALA A 98 0.22 -13.65 -0.58
CA ALA A 98 0.64 -12.70 0.44
C ALA A 98 1.10 -13.39 1.71
N VAL A 99 0.38 -14.43 2.14
CA VAL A 99 0.75 -15.21 3.34
C VAL A 99 2.09 -15.91 3.14
N GLU A 100 2.33 -16.49 1.96
CA GLU A 100 3.62 -17.11 1.64
C GLU A 100 4.78 -16.12 1.76
N LYS A 101 4.53 -14.86 1.47
CA LYS A 101 5.55 -13.81 1.52
C LYS A 101 5.68 -13.16 2.89
N GLY A 102 5.04 -13.74 3.89
CA GLY A 102 5.25 -13.38 5.28
C GLY A 102 4.31 -12.35 5.85
N THR A 103 3.17 -12.10 5.21
CA THR A 103 2.17 -11.21 5.79
C THR A 103 1.26 -11.95 6.76
N ASN A 104 0.53 -11.18 7.54
CA ASN A 104 -0.49 -11.74 8.42
C ASN A 104 -1.84 -11.70 7.71
N LEU A 105 -2.47 -12.87 7.59
CA LEU A 105 -3.84 -12.94 7.11
C LEU A 105 -4.75 -12.42 8.22
N LEU A 106 -5.49 -11.36 7.93
CA LEU A 106 -6.43 -10.78 8.88
C LEU A 106 -7.82 -11.35 8.71
N LYS A 107 -8.21 -11.64 7.46
CA LYS A 107 -9.52 -12.14 7.15
C LYS A 107 -9.44 -12.93 5.86
N SER A 108 -9.78 -14.21 5.89
CA SER A 108 -9.78 -15.04 4.70
C SER A 108 -10.89 -14.62 3.75
N GLY A 109 -10.81 -15.06 2.49
CA GLY A 109 -11.83 -14.75 1.49
C GLY A 109 -13.19 -15.25 1.93
N GLN A 110 -14.18 -14.38 1.86
CA GLN A 110 -15.55 -14.72 2.26
C GLN A 110 -16.55 -13.80 1.58
N GLN A 111 -17.77 -14.27 1.50
CA GLN A 111 -18.87 -13.46 0.97
C GLN A 111 -19.10 -12.24 1.85
N THR A 112 -19.43 -11.12 1.22
CA THR A 112 -19.77 -9.89 1.93
C THR A 112 -21.27 -9.67 1.93
N ASP A 113 -21.76 -8.83 2.82
CA ASP A 113 -23.19 -8.53 2.94
C ASP A 113 -23.75 -7.85 1.69
N TYR A 114 -22.89 -7.18 0.93
CA TYR A 114 -23.29 -6.43 -0.26
C TYR A 114 -23.06 -7.20 -1.56
N GLY A 115 -22.87 -8.51 -1.48
CA GLY A 115 -22.77 -9.36 -2.66
C GLY A 115 -21.38 -9.52 -3.27
N GLY A 116 -20.36 -9.12 -2.55
CA GLY A 116 -18.98 -9.28 -2.99
C GLY A 116 -18.26 -10.43 -2.30
N TYR A 117 -16.97 -10.52 -2.56
CA TYR A 117 -16.09 -11.51 -1.96
C TYR A 117 -14.76 -10.85 -1.65
N SER A 118 -14.32 -10.85 -0.40
CA SER A 118 -13.11 -10.15 -0.02
C SER A 118 -12.41 -10.79 1.15
N GLY A 119 -11.13 -10.46 1.30
CA GLY A 119 -10.32 -10.81 2.45
C GLY A 119 -9.32 -9.69 2.70
N TYR A 120 -8.59 -9.79 3.78
CA TYR A 120 -7.62 -8.78 4.18
C TYR A 120 -6.33 -9.40 4.67
N PHE A 121 -5.21 -8.79 4.33
CA PHE A 121 -3.93 -9.12 4.93
C PHE A 121 -3.22 -7.83 5.35
N ALA A 122 -2.38 -7.94 6.34
CA ALA A 122 -1.60 -6.80 6.83
C ALA A 122 -0.19 -6.86 6.28
N ASP A 123 0.28 -5.73 5.80
CA ASP A 123 1.67 -5.60 5.36
C ASP A 123 2.56 -5.47 6.60
N ARG A 124 3.49 -6.41 6.75
CA ARG A 124 4.42 -6.42 7.89
C ARG A 124 5.46 -5.31 7.82
N THR A 125 5.64 -4.73 6.65
CA THR A 125 6.64 -3.68 6.45
C THR A 125 6.10 -2.28 6.74
N VAL A 126 4.78 -2.15 6.82
CA VAL A 126 4.10 -0.91 7.17
C VAL A 126 3.52 -1.12 8.56
N THR A 127 3.95 -0.35 9.54
CA THR A 127 3.46 -0.49 10.92
C THR A 127 1.94 -0.38 10.94
N SER A 128 1.27 -1.48 11.25
CA SER A 128 -0.18 -1.57 11.32
C SER A 128 -0.91 -1.23 10.02
N GLY A 129 -0.23 -1.30 8.91
CA GLY A 129 -0.88 -1.12 7.62
C GLY A 129 -1.64 -2.38 7.22
N ARG A 130 -2.70 -2.22 6.42
CA ARG A 130 -3.41 -3.34 5.81
C ARG A 130 -3.87 -2.98 4.41
N TRP A 131 -4.24 -4.00 3.68
CA TRP A 131 -4.74 -3.89 2.31
C TRP A 131 -6.22 -4.09 2.24
#